data_d7251e7499e018d521abf341241a7e52
#
_entry.id   d7251e7499e018d521abf341241a7e52
#
_cell.length_a   1.000
_cell.length_b   1.000
_cell.length_c   1.000
_cell.angle_alpha   90.00
_cell.angle_beta   90.00
_cell.angle_gamma   90.00
#
_symmetry.space_group_name_H-M   'P 1'
#
loop_
_entity.id
_entity.type
_entity.pdbx_description
1 polymer ?
#
loop_
_entity_poly.entity_id
_entity_poly.type
_entity_poly.pdbx_seq_one_letter_code
_entity_poly.pdbx_strand_id
1 'polypeptide(L)'
;MKKVVCLLSIALFLITIICCDGASVDNPVPSIGLKNFSNTGCKSTTRAAWSDDSYFELKATEGNMLYVKHVNAIFNCASNKFDAKVEMEGNSITIREYDLTDLDIMMSCQCPFDLGYEIGPLKDGESYSIKVVSGVAQVDPDVVPVTNEVGFSIVYSPSFPEVIVPSRDLSSKKILK
;
A
#
# COMPACT_ATOMS: atom_id res chain seq x y z
N MET A 1 -44.22 27.51 -76.78
CA MET A 1 -43.00 28.02 -76.15
C MET A 1 -43.28 28.20 -74.68
N LYS A 2 -43.07 27.20 -73.85
CA LYS A 2 -43.16 27.27 -72.36
C LYS A 2 -41.89 26.71 -71.79
N LYS A 3 -41.12 27.54 -71.17
CA LYS A 3 -39.88 27.19 -70.45
C LYS A 3 -40.22 26.59 -69.13
N VAL A 4 -39.90 25.34 -68.94
CA VAL A 4 -39.99 24.68 -67.64
C VAL A 4 -38.68 24.96 -66.91
N VAL A 5 -38.77 25.73 -65.82
CA VAL A 5 -37.66 26.02 -64.94
C VAL A 5 -37.65 24.89 -63.88
N CYS A 6 -36.65 24.04 -63.95
CA CYS A 6 -36.42 22.98 -63.02
C CYS A 6 -35.65 23.55 -61.82
N LEU A 7 -36.33 23.78 -60.73
CA LEU A 7 -35.73 24.16 -59.46
C LEU A 7 -35.14 22.90 -58.75
N LEU A 8 -33.82 22.76 -58.89
CA LEU A 8 -33.06 21.79 -58.10
C LEU A 8 -32.96 22.30 -56.65
N SER A 9 -33.74 21.68 -55.79
CA SER A 9 -33.61 21.83 -54.34
C SER A 9 -32.41 21.03 -53.86
N ILE A 10 -31.31 21.70 -53.64
CA ILE A 10 -30.13 21.11 -52.94
C ILE A 10 -30.48 21.04 -51.47
N ALA A 11 -30.92 19.87 -51.01
CA ALA A 11 -31.03 19.58 -49.59
C ALA A 11 -29.63 19.41 -49.02
N LEU A 12 -29.15 20.44 -48.35
CA LEU A 12 -27.90 20.44 -47.61
C LEU A 12 -28.09 19.57 -46.35
N PHE A 13 -27.70 18.31 -46.43
CA PHE A 13 -27.63 17.42 -45.26
C PHE A 13 -26.47 17.88 -44.38
N LEU A 14 -26.76 18.73 -43.40
CA LEU A 14 -25.86 19.00 -42.28
C LEU A 14 -25.77 17.75 -41.45
N ILE A 15 -24.79 16.92 -41.74
CA ILE A 15 -24.35 15.84 -40.84
C ILE A 15 -23.64 16.53 -39.68
N THR A 16 -24.36 16.78 -38.57
CA THR A 16 -23.74 17.12 -37.30
C THR A 16 -23.04 15.87 -36.77
N ILE A 17 -21.74 15.80 -37.02
CA ILE A 17 -20.86 14.86 -36.32
C ILE A 17 -20.87 15.29 -34.86
N ILE A 18 -21.71 14.64 -34.05
CA ILE A 18 -21.60 14.70 -32.60
C ILE A 18 -20.33 13.92 -32.28
N CYS A 19 -19.18 14.63 -32.21
CA CYS A 19 -18.04 14.14 -31.51
C CYS A 19 -18.48 13.95 -30.05
N CYS A 20 -18.80 12.70 -29.70
CA CYS A 20 -18.71 12.29 -28.28
C CYS A 20 -17.24 12.45 -27.88
N ASP A 21 -16.87 13.66 -27.45
CA ASP A 21 -15.74 13.78 -26.55
C ASP A 21 -16.08 12.89 -25.35
N GLY A 22 -15.60 11.66 -25.42
CA GLY A 22 -15.50 10.80 -24.26
C GLY A 22 -14.58 11.51 -23.27
N ALA A 23 -15.15 12.45 -22.50
CA ALA A 23 -14.53 12.86 -21.28
C ALA A 23 -14.33 11.57 -20.50
N SER A 24 -13.11 11.02 -20.53
CA SER A 24 -12.67 10.07 -19.55
C SER A 24 -12.86 10.81 -18.24
N VAL A 25 -13.93 10.46 -17.53
CA VAL A 25 -14.07 10.83 -16.14
C VAL A 25 -12.93 10.07 -15.48
N ASP A 26 -11.78 10.73 -15.38
CA ASP A 26 -10.74 10.32 -14.47
C ASP A 26 -11.37 10.41 -13.08
N ASN A 27 -12.08 9.33 -12.70
CA ASN A 27 -12.40 9.12 -11.32
C ASN A 27 -11.05 9.09 -10.61
N PRO A 28 -10.76 10.08 -9.74
CA PRO A 28 -9.50 10.08 -9.02
C PRO A 28 -9.41 8.71 -8.34
N VAL A 29 -8.41 7.93 -8.73
CA VAL A 29 -8.08 6.68 -8.04
C VAL A 29 -7.98 7.08 -6.58
N PRO A 30 -8.79 6.53 -5.68
CA PRO A 30 -8.75 6.92 -4.29
C PRO A 30 -7.33 6.73 -3.81
N SER A 31 -6.65 7.84 -3.53
CA SER A 31 -5.28 7.80 -3.04
C SER A 31 -5.31 7.21 -1.65
N ILE A 32 -4.75 6.00 -1.53
CA ILE A 32 -4.50 5.44 -0.22
C ILE A 32 -3.48 6.31 0.51
N GLY A 33 -3.72 6.60 1.78
CA GLY A 33 -2.78 7.34 2.62
C GLY A 33 -2.27 6.48 3.78
N LEU A 34 -1.14 6.91 4.35
CA LEU A 34 -0.59 6.37 5.59
C LEU A 34 -0.55 7.49 6.62
N LYS A 35 -0.97 7.22 7.84
CA LYS A 35 -0.96 8.17 8.95
C LYS A 35 -0.65 7.48 10.29
N ASN A 36 -0.48 8.29 11.33
CA ASN A 36 -0.28 7.83 12.71
C ASN A 36 0.91 6.86 12.84
N PHE A 37 2.00 7.13 12.07
CA PHE A 37 3.22 6.33 12.17
C PHE A 37 3.83 6.43 13.55
N SER A 38 4.21 5.28 14.10
CA SER A 38 4.84 5.15 15.40
C SER A 38 5.86 4.01 15.40
N ASN A 39 6.86 4.10 16.27
CA ASN A 39 7.81 3.02 16.47
C ASN A 39 8.21 2.92 17.95
N THR A 40 8.69 1.75 18.34
CA THR A 40 9.37 1.56 19.64
C THR A 40 10.88 1.76 19.45
N GLY A 41 11.60 1.92 20.56
CA GLY A 41 13.05 1.74 20.55
C GLY A 41 13.44 0.27 20.36
N CYS A 42 14.75 0.04 20.22
CA CYS A 42 15.31 -1.31 20.20
C CYS A 42 14.90 -2.08 21.47
N LYS A 43 14.21 -3.21 21.31
CA LYS A 43 13.66 -3.97 22.44
C LYS A 43 14.72 -4.78 23.18
N SER A 44 15.72 -5.29 22.47
CA SER A 44 16.81 -6.06 23.05
C SER A 44 17.96 -6.22 22.07
N THR A 45 19.17 -6.09 22.56
CA THR A 45 20.41 -6.32 21.79
C THR A 45 20.95 -7.74 21.97
N THR A 46 20.36 -8.57 22.84
CA THR A 46 20.81 -9.93 23.09
C THR A 46 20.08 -10.93 22.20
N ARG A 47 20.81 -11.75 21.47
CA ARG A 47 20.28 -12.79 20.57
C ARG A 47 19.29 -13.76 21.22
N ALA A 48 19.43 -13.97 22.55
CA ALA A 48 18.55 -14.84 23.32
C ALA A 48 17.14 -14.29 23.54
N ALA A 49 16.92 -12.98 23.31
CA ALA A 49 15.63 -12.31 23.47
C ALA A 49 14.89 -12.12 22.11
N TRP A 50 15.49 -12.56 21.01
CA TRP A 50 14.84 -12.55 19.71
C TRP A 50 13.88 -13.73 19.68
N SER A 51 12.63 -13.49 20.03
CA SER A 51 11.59 -14.40 19.53
C SER A 51 11.69 -14.33 18.01
N ASP A 52 11.91 -15.46 17.37
CA ASP A 52 11.93 -15.60 15.92
C ASP A 52 10.58 -15.21 15.27
N ASP A 53 9.65 -14.74 16.07
CA ASP A 53 8.26 -14.48 15.74
C ASP A 53 8.04 -13.00 15.42
N SER A 54 8.52 -12.56 14.26
CA SER A 54 8.01 -11.34 13.62
C SER A 54 6.61 -11.63 13.09
N TYR A 55 5.66 -10.72 13.31
CA TYR A 55 4.29 -10.87 12.86
C TYR A 55 3.61 -9.51 12.69
N PHE A 56 2.44 -9.51 12.03
CA PHE A 56 1.59 -8.33 11.89
C PHE A 56 0.33 -8.47 12.72
N GLU A 57 0.01 -7.43 13.49
CA GLU A 57 -1.30 -7.21 14.09
C GLU A 57 -2.09 -6.29 13.18
N LEU A 58 -3.28 -6.70 12.76
CA LEU A 58 -4.16 -5.96 11.85
C LEU A 58 -5.48 -5.69 12.55
N LYS A 59 -6.00 -4.47 12.44
CA LYS A 59 -7.28 -4.09 13.05
C LYS A 59 -7.93 -2.95 12.27
N ALA A 60 -9.25 -3.03 12.02
CA ALA A 60 -9.98 -1.89 11.50
C ALA A 60 -10.03 -0.75 12.52
N THR A 61 -9.90 0.48 12.03
CA THR A 61 -10.04 1.71 12.82
C THR A 61 -11.01 2.68 12.16
N GLU A 62 -11.30 3.80 12.82
CA GLU A 62 -12.24 4.80 12.32
C GLU A 62 -11.84 5.36 10.96
N GLY A 63 -12.85 5.76 10.16
CA GLY A 63 -12.63 6.33 8.84
C GLY A 63 -12.22 5.31 7.77
N ASN A 64 -12.63 4.06 7.94
CA ASN A 64 -12.29 2.96 7.04
C ASN A 64 -10.79 2.71 6.93
N MET A 65 -10.05 2.93 8.00
CA MET A 65 -8.62 2.68 8.05
C MET A 65 -8.33 1.28 8.58
N LEU A 66 -7.20 0.73 8.14
CA LEU A 66 -6.61 -0.48 8.68
C LEU A 66 -5.36 -0.10 9.48
N TYR A 67 -5.39 -0.34 10.79
CA TYR A 67 -4.18 -0.29 11.60
C TYR A 67 -3.35 -1.53 11.33
N VAL A 68 -2.07 -1.30 11.07
CA VAL A 68 -1.05 -2.33 10.83
C VAL A 68 0.05 -2.10 11.85
N LYS A 69 0.37 -3.14 12.63
CA LYS A 69 1.52 -3.11 13.52
C LYS A 69 2.44 -4.28 13.18
N HIS A 70 3.63 -3.97 12.72
CA HIS A 70 4.69 -4.93 12.51
C HIS A 70 5.44 -5.13 13.83
N VAL A 71 5.19 -6.25 14.48
CA VAL A 71 5.82 -6.61 15.76
C VAL A 71 7.13 -7.34 15.48
N ASN A 72 8.17 -6.95 16.19
CA ASN A 72 9.52 -7.51 16.07
C ASN A 72 10.11 -7.38 14.63
N ALA A 73 9.84 -6.25 13.95
CA ALA A 73 10.56 -5.89 12.73
C ALA A 73 12.06 -5.78 12.99
N ILE A 74 12.87 -6.46 12.19
CA ILE A 74 14.32 -6.54 12.44
C ILE A 74 15.05 -5.46 11.64
N PHE A 75 15.70 -4.54 12.38
CA PHE A 75 16.54 -3.48 11.84
C PHE A 75 17.89 -3.41 12.54
N ASN A 76 18.73 -2.46 12.17
CA ASN A 76 20.03 -2.25 12.81
C ASN A 76 19.86 -1.77 14.25
N CYS A 77 20.76 -2.15 15.18
CA CYS A 77 20.67 -1.71 16.58
C CYS A 77 20.82 -0.19 16.75
N ALA A 78 21.51 0.48 15.82
CA ALA A 78 21.67 1.93 15.83
C ALA A 78 20.45 2.65 15.23
N SER A 79 19.48 1.93 14.68
CA SER A 79 18.29 2.52 14.06
C SER A 79 17.49 3.32 15.08
N ASN A 80 17.27 4.59 14.74
CA ASN A 80 16.59 5.56 15.60
C ASN A 80 15.57 6.43 14.85
N LYS A 81 15.50 6.27 13.53
CA LYS A 81 14.61 7.04 12.67
C LYS A 81 13.97 6.13 11.64
N PHE A 82 12.65 6.04 11.69
CA PHE A 82 11.86 5.20 10.80
C PHE A 82 10.79 6.03 10.09
N ASP A 83 10.34 5.54 8.95
CA ASP A 83 9.19 6.04 8.21
C ASP A 83 8.53 4.89 7.42
N ALA A 84 7.33 5.11 6.92
CA ALA A 84 6.68 4.17 6.03
C ALA A 84 5.94 4.90 4.90
N LYS A 85 5.87 4.25 3.74
CA LYS A 85 5.09 4.71 2.59
C LYS A 85 4.13 3.63 2.15
N VAL A 86 2.98 4.04 1.63
CA VAL A 86 1.98 3.15 1.07
C VAL A 86 1.68 3.53 -0.37
N GLU A 87 1.61 2.54 -1.21
CA GLU A 87 1.23 2.64 -2.62
C GLU A 87 0.13 1.62 -2.89
N MET A 88 -0.83 1.97 -3.76
CA MET A 88 -1.92 1.06 -4.14
C MET A 88 -2.10 1.06 -5.64
N GLU A 89 -2.11 -0.14 -6.22
CA GLU A 89 -2.40 -0.37 -7.62
C GLU A 89 -3.56 -1.37 -7.71
N GLY A 90 -4.73 -0.88 -8.11
CA GLY A 90 -5.96 -1.66 -7.99
C GLY A 90 -6.22 -2.05 -6.53
N ASN A 91 -6.31 -3.35 -6.26
CA ASN A 91 -6.48 -3.90 -4.91
C ASN A 91 -5.16 -4.45 -4.33
N SER A 92 -4.04 -4.15 -4.97
CA SER A 92 -2.70 -4.50 -4.46
C SER A 92 -2.12 -3.31 -3.71
N ILE A 93 -1.81 -3.52 -2.45
CA ILE A 93 -1.23 -2.50 -1.55
C ILE A 93 0.20 -2.90 -1.26
N THR A 94 1.14 -1.98 -1.51
CA THR A 94 2.54 -2.14 -1.11
C THR A 94 2.87 -1.14 -0.01
N ILE A 95 3.33 -1.64 1.12
CA ILE A 95 3.81 -0.85 2.24
C ILE A 95 5.32 -1.01 2.28
N ARG A 96 6.04 0.13 2.31
CA ARG A 96 7.49 0.14 2.44
C ARG A 96 7.85 0.77 3.78
N GLU A 97 8.47 -0.01 4.65
CA GLU A 97 9.01 0.42 5.93
C GLU A 97 10.48 0.76 5.76
N TYR A 98 10.88 1.95 6.17
CA TYR A 98 12.22 2.47 5.97
C TYR A 98 12.93 2.75 7.29
N ASP A 99 14.18 2.28 7.35
CA ASP A 99 15.18 2.83 8.26
C ASP A 99 15.85 4.03 7.59
N LEU A 100 15.68 5.21 8.16
CA LEU A 100 16.24 6.48 7.69
C LEU A 100 17.52 6.85 8.44
N THR A 101 18.05 5.97 9.27
CA THR A 101 19.27 6.19 10.06
C THR A 101 20.48 6.27 9.15
N ASP A 102 21.41 7.19 9.45
CA ASP A 102 22.63 7.36 8.65
C ASP A 102 23.45 6.08 8.61
N LEU A 103 23.91 5.71 7.41
CA LEU A 103 24.70 4.50 7.21
C LEU A 103 26.01 4.48 7.99
N ASP A 104 26.57 5.68 8.23
CA ASP A 104 27.86 5.84 8.92
C ASP A 104 27.79 5.44 10.41
N ILE A 105 26.60 5.42 11.00
CA ILE A 105 26.42 5.01 12.40
C ILE A 105 25.88 3.58 12.55
N MET A 106 25.65 2.87 11.45
CA MET A 106 25.18 1.49 11.48
C MET A 106 26.18 0.56 12.19
N MET A 107 25.65 -0.32 13.01
CA MET A 107 26.42 -1.32 13.77
C MET A 107 26.32 -2.70 13.15
N SER A 108 27.20 -3.61 13.54
CA SER A 108 27.15 -5.02 13.10
C SER A 108 26.11 -5.87 13.85
N CYS A 109 25.13 -5.25 14.49
CA CYS A 109 24.07 -5.91 15.22
C CYS A 109 22.69 -5.59 14.67
N GLN A 110 21.71 -6.43 14.98
CA GLN A 110 20.30 -6.24 14.65
C GLN A 110 19.46 -6.24 15.91
N CYS A 111 18.30 -5.62 15.86
CA CYS A 111 17.40 -5.44 16.97
C CYS A 111 15.94 -5.48 16.53
N PRO A 112 15.03 -6.07 17.32
CA PRO A 112 13.61 -6.02 17.06
C PRO A 112 13.00 -4.68 17.48
N PHE A 113 12.14 -4.13 16.61
CA PHE A 113 11.34 -2.93 16.80
C PHE A 113 9.87 -3.24 16.56
N ASP A 114 8.95 -2.47 17.12
CA ASP A 114 7.58 -2.44 16.63
C ASP A 114 7.37 -1.17 15.81
N LEU A 115 6.76 -1.33 14.64
CA LEU A 115 6.30 -0.24 13.78
C LEU A 115 4.79 -0.28 13.71
N GLY A 116 4.12 0.85 13.92
CA GLY A 116 2.66 0.96 13.87
C GLY A 116 2.24 2.10 12.98
N TYR A 117 1.20 1.90 12.16
CA TYR A 117 0.65 2.91 11.26
C TYR A 117 -0.77 2.53 10.82
N GLU A 118 -1.50 3.50 10.28
CA GLU A 118 -2.82 3.28 9.68
C GLU A 118 -2.76 3.53 8.18
N ILE A 119 -3.35 2.65 7.39
CA ILE A 119 -3.47 2.79 5.94
C ILE A 119 -4.94 2.85 5.51
N GLY A 120 -5.24 3.61 4.48
CA GLY A 120 -6.61 3.72 3.95
C GLY A 120 -6.89 5.09 3.33
N PRO A 121 -8.20 5.41 3.08
CA PRO A 121 -9.36 4.59 3.41
C PRO A 121 -9.50 3.36 2.51
N LEU A 122 -9.97 2.23 3.07
CA LEU A 122 -10.29 1.00 2.36
C LEU A 122 -11.78 0.86 2.14
N LYS A 123 -12.21 0.10 1.12
CA LYS A 123 -13.62 -0.13 0.84
C LYS A 123 -14.12 -1.38 1.55
N ASP A 124 -15.28 -1.27 2.17
CA ASP A 124 -15.96 -2.40 2.81
C ASP A 124 -16.28 -3.52 1.82
N GLY A 125 -16.02 -4.76 2.22
CA GLY A 125 -16.24 -5.97 1.43
C GLY A 125 -15.19 -6.23 0.35
N GLU A 126 -14.24 -5.31 0.11
CA GLU A 126 -13.21 -5.49 -0.89
C GLU A 126 -12.06 -6.37 -0.39
N SER A 127 -11.51 -7.15 -1.32
CA SER A 127 -10.35 -8.00 -1.06
C SER A 127 -9.07 -7.28 -1.47
N TYR A 128 -8.13 -7.17 -0.55
CA TYR A 128 -6.83 -6.54 -0.79
C TYR A 128 -5.69 -7.54 -0.64
N SER A 129 -4.72 -7.47 -1.55
CA SER A 129 -3.43 -8.14 -1.42
C SER A 129 -2.44 -7.11 -0.85
N ILE A 130 -1.92 -7.37 0.34
CA ILE A 130 -1.00 -6.48 1.04
C ILE A 130 0.40 -7.09 1.02
N LYS A 131 1.37 -6.29 0.60
CA LYS A 131 2.78 -6.62 0.60
C LYS A 131 3.51 -5.61 1.48
N VAL A 132 4.25 -6.08 2.46
CA VAL A 132 5.11 -5.25 3.32
C VAL A 132 6.56 -5.54 2.98
N VAL A 133 7.32 -4.49 2.74
CA VAL A 133 8.75 -4.54 2.39
C VAL A 133 9.50 -3.65 3.37
N SER A 134 10.46 -4.21 4.10
CA SER A 134 11.28 -3.46 5.05
C SER A 134 12.71 -3.31 4.53
N GLY A 135 13.31 -2.13 4.69
CA GLY A 135 14.64 -1.84 4.17
C GLY A 135 15.23 -0.52 4.64
N VAL A 136 16.43 -0.19 4.13
CA VAL A 136 17.13 1.07 4.41
C VAL A 136 16.89 2.06 3.27
N ALA A 137 16.33 3.23 3.56
CA ALA A 137 15.88 4.19 2.53
C ALA A 137 17.03 4.88 1.75
N GLN A 138 18.23 4.84 2.27
CA GLN A 138 19.40 5.49 1.64
C GLN A 138 20.09 4.64 0.59
N VAL A 139 19.67 3.41 0.45
CA VAL A 139 20.12 2.51 -0.62
C VAL A 139 19.02 2.51 -1.68
N ASP A 140 19.39 2.63 -2.95
CA ASP A 140 18.46 2.62 -4.08
C ASP A 140 17.39 1.53 -3.89
N PRO A 141 16.09 1.86 -3.81
CA PRO A 141 15.03 0.89 -3.57
C PRO A 141 14.97 -0.21 -4.63
N ASP A 142 15.55 0.01 -5.81
CA ASP A 142 15.64 -1.00 -6.88
C ASP A 142 16.87 -1.92 -6.71
N VAL A 143 17.80 -1.59 -5.82
CA VAL A 143 19.07 -2.31 -5.57
C VAL A 143 19.13 -2.87 -4.14
N VAL A 144 18.30 -2.39 -3.22
CA VAL A 144 18.29 -2.90 -1.84
C VAL A 144 17.95 -4.38 -1.86
N PRO A 145 18.80 -5.24 -1.33
CA PRO A 145 18.33 -6.56 -0.97
C PRO A 145 17.17 -6.37 0.00
N VAL A 146 15.97 -6.70 -0.45
CA VAL A 146 14.77 -6.70 0.36
C VAL A 146 15.09 -7.54 1.59
N THR A 147 15.31 -6.86 2.72
CA THR A 147 15.74 -7.53 3.94
C THR A 147 14.61 -8.38 4.52
N ASN A 148 13.38 -8.00 4.22
CA ASN A 148 12.19 -8.78 4.55
C ASN A 148 11.02 -8.37 3.65
N GLU A 149 10.39 -9.35 3.00
CA GLU A 149 9.17 -9.17 2.21
C GLU A 149 8.10 -10.14 2.71
N VAL A 150 6.96 -9.60 3.10
CA VAL A 150 5.83 -10.37 3.62
C VAL A 150 4.58 -9.98 2.84
N GLY A 151 3.83 -10.96 2.35
CA GLY A 151 2.58 -10.74 1.63
C GLY A 151 1.43 -11.54 2.23
N PHE A 152 0.26 -10.93 2.35
CA PHE A 152 -0.97 -11.56 2.81
C PHE A 152 -2.18 -10.93 2.13
N SER A 153 -3.36 -11.55 2.25
CA SER A 153 -4.60 -11.01 1.72
C SER A 153 -5.65 -10.89 2.81
N ILE A 154 -6.45 -9.82 2.74
CA ILE A 154 -7.57 -9.57 3.64
C ILE A 154 -8.84 -9.28 2.83
N VAL A 155 -10.00 -9.54 3.42
CA VAL A 155 -11.26 -8.91 3.02
C VAL A 155 -11.56 -7.84 4.07
N TYR A 156 -11.49 -6.56 3.66
CA TYR A 156 -11.66 -5.47 4.61
C TYR A 156 -13.14 -5.29 4.99
N SER A 157 -13.36 -4.99 6.26
CA SER A 157 -14.66 -4.55 6.80
C SER A 157 -14.40 -3.57 7.94
N PRO A 158 -15.26 -2.56 8.17
CA PRO A 158 -15.16 -1.67 9.35
C PRO A 158 -15.23 -2.40 10.69
N SER A 159 -15.77 -3.63 10.68
CA SER A 159 -15.80 -4.54 11.83
C SER A 159 -14.70 -5.62 11.78
N PHE A 160 -13.69 -5.46 10.90
CA PHE A 160 -12.58 -6.40 10.79
C PHE A 160 -11.95 -6.62 12.16
N PRO A 161 -11.93 -7.88 12.64
CA PRO A 161 -11.41 -8.18 13.97
C PRO A 161 -9.89 -7.99 14.02
N GLU A 162 -9.35 -7.95 15.21
CA GLU A 162 -7.90 -8.02 15.36
C GLU A 162 -7.39 -9.39 14.90
N VAL A 163 -6.45 -9.39 13.96
CA VAL A 163 -5.89 -10.59 13.34
C VAL A 163 -4.37 -10.55 13.41
N ILE A 164 -3.76 -11.67 13.74
CA ILE A 164 -2.31 -11.86 13.76
C ILE A 164 -1.89 -12.63 12.50
N VAL A 165 -0.94 -12.06 11.75
CA VAL A 165 -0.36 -12.65 10.55
C VAL A 165 1.12 -12.92 10.79
N PRO A 166 1.56 -14.18 10.90
CA PRO A 166 2.98 -14.52 11.05
C PRO A 166 3.79 -14.11 9.81
N SER A 167 4.98 -13.54 9.99
CA SER A 167 5.84 -13.13 8.88
C SER A 167 6.45 -14.31 8.12
N ARG A 168 6.54 -15.49 8.73
CA ARG A 168 7.23 -16.67 8.17
C ARG A 168 6.33 -17.68 7.45
N ASP A 169 4.99 -17.56 7.51
CA ASP A 169 4.07 -18.61 7.03
C ASP A 169 3.32 -18.23 5.76
N LEU A 170 4.03 -17.67 4.77
CA LEU A 170 3.41 -17.13 3.55
C LEU A 170 3.58 -18.00 2.31
N SER A 171 4.00 -19.26 2.47
CA SER A 171 3.98 -20.22 1.36
C SER A 171 2.56 -20.61 0.89
N SER A 172 1.53 -20.27 1.66
CA SER A 172 0.12 -20.47 1.32
C SER A 172 -0.66 -19.15 1.39
N LYS A 173 -1.24 -18.72 0.27
CA LYS A 173 -2.16 -17.57 0.17
C LYS A 173 -3.36 -17.75 1.11
N LYS A 174 -3.22 -17.41 2.38
CA LYS A 174 -4.33 -17.45 3.34
C LYS A 174 -5.11 -16.14 3.22
N ILE A 175 -6.37 -16.23 2.78
CA ILE A 175 -7.31 -15.09 2.81
C ILE A 175 -7.86 -14.98 4.23
N LEU A 176 -7.60 -13.86 4.88
CA LEU A 176 -8.15 -13.52 6.19
C LEU A 176 -9.51 -12.80 5.99
N LYS A 177 -10.54 -13.31 6.62
CA LYS A 177 -11.90 -12.78 6.58
C LYS A 177 -12.33 -12.33 7.97
#